data_fb625b55f719b41e8299648365dc775c
#
_entry.id   fb625b55f719b41e8299648365dc775c
#
_cell.length_a   1.000
_cell.length_b   1.000
_cell.length_c   1.000
_cell.angle_alpha   90.00
_cell.angle_beta   90.00
_cell.angle_gamma   90.00
#
_symmetry.space_group_name_H-M   'P 1'
#
loop_
_entity.id
_entity.type
_entity.pdbx_description
1 polymer ?
#
loop_
_entity_poly.entity_id
_entity_poly.type
_entity_poly.pdbx_seq_one_letter_code
_entity_poly.pdbx_strand_id
1 'polypeptide(L)'
;MYNFLIKCVIIRVINFVGVFMSDAIISLDVLKSKEKHHYKGKGFIKNEIISFYDDNEKTKFIYDKKIKRLIKSNNESIIAIDFIKEEMKINISNKEFFIKLNSKNVEDNNEEKIILTYEIDNEKIDVIINSKKEEYL
;
A
#
# COMPACT_ATOMS: atom_id res chain seq x y z
N MET A 1 -1.13 -28.42 -19.98
CA MET A 1 -0.73 -27.65 -19.99
C MET A 1 -0.41 -27.42 -20.68
N TYR A 2 -0.70 -27.58 -20.87
CA TYR A 2 -0.15 -27.15 -21.07
C TYR A 2 -0.08 -26.86 -20.60
N ASN A 3 -0.22 -27.79 -20.48
CA ASN A 3 -0.28 -26.95 -19.78
C ASN A 3 0.59 -26.72 -18.70
N PHE A 4 1.46 -27.88 -17.84
CA PHE A 4 2.18 -27.12 -16.96
C PHE A 4 3.33 -26.45 -17.58
N LEU A 5 4.02 -27.08 -18.43
CA LEU A 5 5.02 -26.42 -19.22
C LEU A 5 4.41 -25.27 -19.99
N ILE A 6 3.25 -25.49 -20.52
CA ILE A 6 2.52 -24.45 -21.19
C ILE A 6 2.18 -23.35 -20.22
N LYS A 7 1.81 -23.67 -18.99
CA LYS A 7 1.57 -22.65 -17.99
C LYS A 7 2.80 -21.82 -17.71
N CYS A 8 3.95 -22.46 -17.57
CA CYS A 8 5.17 -21.70 -17.36
C CYS A 8 5.48 -20.80 -18.52
N VAL A 9 5.32 -21.30 -19.72
CA VAL A 9 5.55 -20.50 -20.90
C VAL A 9 4.53 -19.38 -20.99
N ILE A 10 3.29 -19.68 -20.72
CA ILE A 10 2.24 -18.66 -20.77
C ILE A 10 2.48 -17.59 -19.72
N ILE A 11 2.86 -17.97 -18.52
CA ILE A 11 3.16 -17.00 -17.48
C ILE A 11 4.29 -16.09 -17.91
N ARG A 12 5.33 -16.64 -18.50
CA ARG A 12 6.43 -15.82 -19.00
C ARG A 12 5.99 -14.91 -20.12
N VAL A 13 5.18 -15.41 -21.01
CA VAL A 13 4.67 -14.61 -22.12
C VAL A 13 3.79 -13.49 -21.59
N ILE A 14 2.96 -13.77 -20.62
CA ILE A 14 2.14 -12.74 -20.00
C ILE A 14 3.02 -11.67 -19.40
N ASN A 15 4.11 -12.04 -18.76
CA ASN A 15 5.04 -11.06 -18.22
C ASN A 15 5.68 -10.22 -19.30
N PHE A 16 5.87 -10.78 -20.50
CA PHE A 16 6.37 -9.98 -21.61
C PHE A 16 5.36 -9.00 -22.17
N VAL A 17 4.09 -9.20 -21.92
CA VAL A 17 3.05 -8.36 -22.47
C VAL A 17 2.85 -7.09 -21.64
N GLY A 18 3.84 -6.67 -20.92
CA GLY A 18 3.81 -5.37 -20.29
C GLY A 18 3.32 -5.35 -18.86
N VAL A 19 3.27 -6.50 -18.23
CA VAL A 19 3.00 -6.54 -16.80
C VAL A 19 4.32 -6.45 -16.08
N PHE A 20 4.62 -5.26 -15.54
CA PHE A 20 5.83 -5.06 -14.77
C PHE A 20 5.52 -5.24 -13.31
N MET A 21 6.10 -6.27 -12.71
CA MET A 21 5.96 -6.53 -11.29
C MET A 21 7.34 -6.80 -10.73
N SER A 22 7.71 -6.03 -9.74
CA SER A 22 8.98 -6.20 -9.04
C SER A 22 8.72 -6.60 -7.62
N ASP A 23 9.33 -7.71 -7.19
CA ASP A 23 9.31 -8.10 -5.80
C ASP A 23 10.09 -7.07 -4.99
N ALA A 24 9.63 -6.80 -3.80
CA ALA A 24 10.24 -5.78 -2.96
C ALA A 24 10.05 -6.09 -1.49
N ILE A 25 10.95 -5.56 -0.70
CA ILE A 25 10.76 -5.48 0.75
C ILE A 25 10.19 -4.10 1.01
N ILE A 26 9.04 -4.05 1.65
CA ILE A 26 8.31 -2.80 1.84
C ILE A 26 8.10 -2.59 3.33
N SER A 27 8.33 -1.38 3.78
CA SER A 27 8.01 -0.98 5.14
C SER A 27 7.08 0.22 5.10
N LEU A 28 6.25 0.32 6.12
CA LEU A 28 5.32 1.42 6.27
C LEU A 28 5.33 1.84 7.73
N ASP A 29 5.65 3.09 7.95
CA ASP A 29 5.67 3.66 9.29
C ASP A 29 4.55 4.67 9.43
N VAL A 30 3.79 4.57 10.51
CA VAL A 30 2.76 5.52 10.85
C VAL A 30 3.24 6.30 12.06
N LEU A 31 3.40 7.61 11.89
CA LEU A 31 3.86 8.50 12.94
C LEU A 31 2.69 9.40 13.36
N LYS A 32 2.30 9.25 14.61
CA LYS A 32 1.12 9.93 15.14
C LYS A 32 1.44 10.44 16.53
N SER A 33 1.60 11.76 16.66
CA SER A 33 1.97 12.39 17.93
C SER A 33 3.18 11.70 18.58
N LYS A 34 2.92 10.94 19.64
CA LYS A 34 3.96 10.23 20.38
C LYS A 34 3.99 8.74 20.05
N GLU A 35 3.17 8.30 19.10
CA GLU A 35 3.08 6.90 18.74
C GLU A 35 3.72 6.64 17.40
N LYS A 36 4.34 5.49 17.28
CA LYS A 36 4.90 5.02 16.02
C LYS A 36 4.52 3.57 15.82
N HIS A 37 3.93 3.28 14.68
CA HIS A 37 3.62 1.91 14.29
C HIS A 37 4.45 1.56 13.06
N HIS A 38 5.07 0.40 13.09
CA HIS A 38 5.93 -0.05 12.01
C HIS A 38 5.42 -1.36 11.44
N TYR A 39 5.28 -1.40 10.14
CA TYR A 39 4.88 -2.61 9.40
C TYR A 39 5.94 -2.91 8.35
N LYS A 40 6.19 -4.17 8.12
CA LYS A 40 7.18 -4.58 7.14
C LYS A 40 6.83 -5.95 6.58
N GLY A 41 7.07 -6.13 5.30
CA GLY A 41 6.84 -7.42 4.68
C GLY A 41 7.31 -7.47 3.25
N LYS A 42 7.22 -8.65 2.69
CA LYS A 42 7.47 -8.85 1.28
C LYS A 42 6.23 -8.48 0.51
N GLY A 43 6.44 -7.85 -0.61
CA GLY A 43 5.35 -7.47 -1.46
C GLY A 43 5.84 -7.26 -2.86
N PHE A 44 5.11 -6.46 -3.60
CA PHE A 44 5.46 -6.19 -4.97
C PHE A 44 5.07 -4.77 -5.36
N ILE A 45 5.75 -4.30 -6.40
CA ILE A 45 5.41 -3.05 -7.06
C ILE A 45 5.01 -3.43 -8.48
N LYS A 46 3.76 -3.13 -8.83
CA LYS A 46 3.22 -3.43 -10.14
C LYS A 46 2.58 -2.17 -10.70
N ASN A 47 3.14 -1.66 -11.79
CA ASN A 47 2.72 -0.38 -12.34
C ASN A 47 2.88 0.69 -11.26
N GLU A 48 1.81 1.31 -10.82
CA GLU A 48 1.85 2.35 -9.79
C GLU A 48 1.24 1.86 -8.49
N ILE A 49 1.17 0.55 -8.29
CA ILE A 49 0.59 -0.04 -7.09
C ILE A 49 1.68 -0.70 -6.26
N ILE A 50 1.75 -0.34 -4.99
CA ILE A 50 2.64 -0.95 -4.01
C ILE A 50 1.77 -1.77 -3.08
N SER A 51 2.10 -3.04 -2.91
CA SER A 51 1.30 -3.94 -2.09
C SER A 51 2.21 -4.83 -1.25
N PHE A 52 1.90 -4.99 0.01
CA PHE A 52 2.64 -5.93 0.86
C PHE A 52 1.78 -6.43 2.01
N TYR A 53 2.24 -7.50 2.62
CA TYR A 53 1.57 -8.11 3.76
C TYR A 53 2.53 -8.19 4.93
N ASP A 54 2.09 -7.71 6.09
CA ASP A 54 2.83 -7.79 7.34
C ASP A 54 2.35 -9.01 8.11
N ASP A 55 3.21 -10.03 8.23
CA ASP A 55 2.86 -11.28 8.92
C ASP A 55 2.65 -11.10 10.42
N ASN A 56 3.38 -10.18 11.02
CA ASN A 56 3.29 -9.99 12.47
C ASN A 56 1.94 -9.43 12.88
N GLU A 57 1.48 -8.43 12.14
CA GLU A 57 0.21 -7.76 12.44
C GLU A 57 -0.95 -8.31 11.62
N LYS A 58 -0.70 -9.29 10.74
CA LYS A 58 -1.74 -9.87 9.89
C LYS A 58 -2.47 -8.81 9.09
N THR A 59 -1.71 -7.87 8.53
CA THR A 59 -2.27 -6.69 7.89
C THR A 59 -1.74 -6.55 6.48
N LYS A 60 -2.62 -6.27 5.55
CA LYS A 60 -2.26 -6.01 4.16
C LYS A 60 -2.38 -4.53 3.87
N PHE A 61 -1.39 -4.01 3.14
CA PHE A 61 -1.39 -2.63 2.68
C PHE A 61 -1.32 -2.58 1.17
N ILE A 62 -2.07 -1.66 0.60
CA ILE A 62 -2.05 -1.37 -0.82
C ILE A 62 -2.03 0.14 -0.97
N TYR A 63 -1.05 0.68 -1.68
CA TYR A 63 -1.04 2.08 -2.05
C TYR A 63 -1.05 2.22 -3.56
N ASP A 64 -2.07 2.89 -4.08
CA ASP A 64 -2.20 3.18 -5.50
C ASP A 64 -1.75 4.62 -5.74
N LYS A 65 -0.57 4.78 -6.37
CA LYS A 65 0.00 6.09 -6.62
C LYS A 65 -0.83 6.91 -7.61
N LYS A 66 -1.51 6.24 -8.51
CA LYS A 66 -2.28 6.92 -9.55
C LYS A 66 -3.50 7.63 -8.99
N ILE A 67 -4.23 6.98 -8.11
CA ILE A 67 -5.43 7.57 -7.50
C ILE A 67 -5.18 8.07 -6.08
N LYS A 68 -3.95 7.93 -5.60
CA LYS A 68 -3.52 8.39 -4.28
C LYS A 68 -4.41 7.87 -3.16
N ARG A 69 -4.55 6.55 -3.14
CA ARG A 69 -5.36 5.86 -2.13
C ARG A 69 -4.55 4.82 -1.41
N LEU A 70 -4.60 4.86 -0.08
CA LEU A 70 -3.95 3.88 0.78
C LEU A 70 -5.02 3.02 1.43
N ILE A 71 -4.87 1.70 1.31
CA ILE A 71 -5.79 0.75 1.92
C ILE A 71 -5.04 -0.11 2.92
N LYS A 72 -5.58 -0.20 4.12
CA LYS A 72 -5.10 -1.09 5.17
C LYS A 72 -6.21 -2.06 5.50
N SER A 73 -5.93 -3.36 5.43
CA SER A 73 -6.95 -4.36 5.72
C SER A 73 -6.41 -5.48 6.60
N ASN A 74 -7.25 -5.93 7.49
CA ASN A 74 -7.00 -7.11 8.30
C ASN A 74 -8.33 -7.88 8.43
N ASN A 75 -8.38 -8.89 9.30
CA ASN A 75 -9.58 -9.70 9.44
C ASN A 75 -10.78 -8.94 10.00
N GLU A 76 -10.55 -7.84 10.67
CA GLU A 76 -11.61 -7.12 11.37
C GLU A 76 -12.07 -5.86 10.64
N SER A 77 -11.18 -5.22 9.90
CA SER A 77 -11.48 -3.92 9.33
C SER A 77 -10.78 -3.67 8.00
N ILE A 78 -11.35 -2.75 7.24
CA ILE A 78 -10.73 -2.21 6.05
C ILE A 78 -10.79 -0.70 6.18
N ILE A 79 -9.62 -0.07 6.06
CA ILE A 79 -9.52 1.40 6.11
C ILE A 79 -8.97 1.86 4.78
N ALA A 80 -9.67 2.75 4.12
CA ALA A 80 -9.24 3.34 2.87
C ALA A 80 -9.10 4.84 3.02
N ILE A 81 -7.91 5.36 2.75
CA ILE A 81 -7.65 6.80 2.82
C ILE A 81 -7.50 7.31 1.39
N ASP A 82 -8.40 8.20 0.99
CA ASP A 82 -8.40 8.81 -0.32
C ASP A 82 -7.84 10.23 -0.19
N PHE A 83 -6.62 10.44 -0.69
CA PHE A 83 -5.94 11.72 -0.56
C PHE A 83 -6.42 12.75 -1.58
N ILE A 84 -7.15 12.33 -2.58
CA ILE A 84 -7.75 13.25 -3.54
C ILE A 84 -9.07 13.79 -3.00
N LYS A 85 -9.92 12.89 -2.51
CA LYS A 85 -11.21 13.29 -1.93
C LYS A 85 -11.10 13.82 -0.50
N GLU A 86 -9.95 13.65 0.12
CA GLU A 86 -9.72 14.03 1.51
C GLU A 86 -10.68 13.33 2.45
N GLU A 87 -10.79 12.03 2.29
CA GLU A 87 -11.75 11.24 3.02
C GLU A 87 -11.18 9.91 3.43
N MET A 88 -11.50 9.47 4.64
CA MET A 88 -11.17 8.15 5.12
C MET A 88 -12.45 7.34 5.27
N LYS A 89 -12.46 6.16 4.70
CA LYS A 89 -13.57 5.23 4.80
C LYS A 89 -13.13 4.07 5.68
N ILE A 90 -13.90 3.79 6.71
CA ILE A 90 -13.63 2.70 7.65
C ILE A 90 -14.78 1.72 7.58
N ASN A 91 -14.46 0.46 7.35
CA ASN A 91 -15.45 -0.61 7.32
C ASN A 91 -15.09 -1.62 8.41
N ILE A 92 -15.94 -1.72 9.42
CA ILE A 92 -15.78 -2.63 10.54
C ILE A 92 -17.11 -3.35 10.78
N SER A 93 -17.09 -4.68 10.81
CA SER A 93 -18.29 -5.50 11.12
C SER A 93 -19.48 -5.11 10.25
N ASN A 94 -19.25 -4.97 8.95
CA ASN A 94 -20.27 -4.60 7.96
C ASN A 94 -20.88 -3.21 8.15
N LYS A 95 -20.25 -2.39 8.99
CA LYS A 95 -20.63 -0.99 9.15
C LYS A 95 -19.59 -0.12 8.50
N GLU A 96 -20.05 0.95 7.86
CA GLU A 96 -19.23 1.85 7.10
C GLU A 96 -19.27 3.24 7.71
N PHE A 97 -18.09 3.80 7.93
CA PHE A 97 -17.94 5.14 8.50
C PHE A 97 -17.08 5.98 7.58
N PHE A 98 -17.37 7.26 7.51
CA PHE A 98 -16.58 8.21 6.74
C PHE A 98 -16.04 9.29 7.66
N ILE A 99 -14.77 9.61 7.50
CA ILE A 99 -14.13 10.67 8.25
C ILE A 99 -13.50 11.61 7.24
N LYS A 100 -13.77 12.89 7.38
CA LYS A 100 -13.18 13.88 6.50
C LYS A 100 -11.80 14.25 7.00
N LEU A 101 -10.85 14.35 6.09
CA LEU A 101 -9.50 14.80 6.41
C LEU A 101 -9.43 16.31 6.31
N ASN A 102 -8.76 16.94 7.28
CA ASN A 102 -8.64 18.40 7.31
C ASN A 102 -7.55 18.93 6.39
N SER A 103 -6.47 18.17 6.26
CA SER A 103 -5.39 18.56 5.37
C SER A 103 -4.70 17.31 4.85
N LYS A 104 -4.00 17.48 3.76
CA LYS A 104 -3.29 16.35 3.15
C LYS A 104 -2.04 16.85 2.44
N ASN A 105 -1.08 15.98 2.34
CA ASN A 105 0.09 16.20 1.51
C ASN A 105 0.58 14.84 1.03
N VAL A 106 0.99 14.77 -0.22
CA VAL A 106 1.57 13.56 -0.78
C VAL A 106 2.90 13.93 -1.39
N GLU A 107 3.97 13.37 -0.85
CA GLU A 107 5.30 13.54 -1.38
C GLU A 107 5.79 12.21 -1.93
N ASP A 108 6.02 12.17 -3.22
CA ASP A 108 6.50 10.98 -3.91
C ASP A 108 7.82 11.38 -4.56
N ASN A 109 8.88 11.38 -3.77
CA ASN A 109 10.18 11.87 -4.21
C ASN A 109 10.85 10.94 -5.21
N ASN A 110 10.58 9.65 -5.10
CA ASN A 110 11.06 8.66 -6.05
C ASN A 110 10.31 7.36 -5.78
N GLU A 111 10.66 6.29 -6.50
CA GLU A 111 9.98 5.01 -6.34
C GLU A 111 10.23 4.36 -4.98
N GLU A 112 11.25 4.80 -4.26
CA GLU A 112 11.67 4.14 -3.02
C GLU A 112 11.06 4.74 -1.77
N LYS A 113 10.58 5.97 -1.83
CA LYS A 113 10.04 6.62 -0.64
C LYS A 113 8.85 7.50 -0.96
N ILE A 114 7.76 7.27 -0.24
CA ILE A 114 6.53 8.02 -0.36
C ILE A 114 6.14 8.50 1.03
N ILE A 115 5.81 9.77 1.16
CA ILE A 115 5.35 10.34 2.42
C ILE A 115 3.94 10.86 2.23
N LEU A 116 3.01 10.34 3.03
CA LEU A 116 1.62 10.73 3.01
C LEU A 116 1.31 11.41 4.34
N THR A 117 0.81 12.62 4.29
CA THR A 117 0.48 13.37 5.50
C THR A 117 -0.99 13.74 5.48
N TYR A 118 -1.68 13.49 6.57
CA TYR A 118 -3.06 13.91 6.72
C TYR A 118 -3.33 14.31 8.17
N GLU A 119 -4.45 14.98 8.37
CA GLU A 119 -4.82 15.50 9.67
C GLU A 119 -6.26 15.15 9.98
N ILE A 120 -6.49 14.60 11.15
CA ILE A 120 -7.81 14.28 11.68
C ILE A 120 -7.92 14.90 13.06
N ASP A 121 -8.95 15.72 13.30
CA ASP A 121 -9.19 16.35 14.60
C ASP A 121 -7.95 17.08 15.13
N ASN A 122 -7.29 17.83 14.27
CA ASN A 122 -6.08 18.59 14.58
C ASN A 122 -4.88 17.72 14.92
N GLU A 123 -4.96 16.44 14.70
CA GLU A 123 -3.83 15.54 14.88
C GLU A 123 -3.20 15.22 13.55
N LYS A 124 -1.90 15.49 13.43
CA LYS A 124 -1.15 15.21 12.22
C LYS A 124 -0.65 13.77 12.22
N ILE A 125 -0.85 13.10 11.10
CA ILE A 125 -0.41 11.74 10.92
C ILE A 125 0.44 11.67 9.66
N ASP A 126 1.65 11.13 9.80
CA ASP A 126 2.55 10.88 8.67
C ASP A 126 2.64 9.39 8.42
N VAL A 127 2.49 9.00 7.17
CA VAL A 127 2.70 7.63 6.74
C VAL A 127 3.86 7.63 5.78
N ILE A 128 4.89 6.87 6.10
CA ILE A 128 6.09 6.79 5.29
C ILE A 128 6.21 5.39 4.73
N ILE A 129 6.18 5.27 3.42
CA ILE A 129 6.32 4.00 2.73
C ILE A 129 7.70 3.95 2.09
N ASN A 130 8.49 2.98 2.47
CA ASN A 130 9.79 2.72 1.89
C ASN A 130 9.75 1.38 1.19
N SER A 131 10.28 1.32 -0.01
CA SER A 131 10.34 0.08 -0.75
C SER A 131 11.74 -0.12 -1.31
N LYS A 132 12.21 -1.37 -1.24
CA LYS A 132 13.49 -1.76 -1.78
C LYS A 132 13.26 -2.98 -2.66
N LYS A 133 13.48 -2.81 -3.94
CA LYS A 133 13.33 -3.91 -4.89
C LYS A 133 14.36 -4.99 -4.62
N GLU A 134 13.93 -6.24 -4.71
CA GLU A 134 14.84 -7.35 -4.61
C GLU A 134 15.53 -7.53 -5.96
N GLU A 135 16.84 -7.73 -5.91
CA GLU A 135 17.62 -7.99 -7.11
C GLU A 135 17.97 -9.46 -7.16
N TYR A 136 17.76 -10.08 -8.29
CA TYR A 136 18.14 -11.45 -8.53
C TYR A 136 19.38 -11.45 -9.41
N LEU A 137 20.41 -12.13 -8.93
CA LEU A 137 21.66 -12.27 -9.67
C LEU A 137 21.67 -13.53 -10.50
#